data_b74045ba55b0d6b980613c74fcfaf4ed
#
_entry.id   b74045ba55b0d6b980613c74fcfaf4ed
#
_cell.length_a   1.000
_cell.length_b   1.000
_cell.length_c   1.000
_cell.angle_alpha   90.00
_cell.angle_beta   90.00
_cell.angle_gamma   90.00
#
_symmetry.space_group_name_H-M   'P 1'
#
loop_
_entity.id
_entity.type
_entity.pdbx_description
1 polymer ?
#
loop_
_entity_poly.entity_id
_entity_poly.type
_entity_poly.pdbx_seq_one_letter_code
_entity_poly.pdbx_strand_id
1 'polypeptide(L)'
;IALVVDEIRSLFNSVKRYNNRNNLIEDLLTAYSGQPLKMIRKSEARPILIRNPCINIIGSVQTNLLPEIFRAEYMANGLLDRFLFVYPKDRRISGWKRDDGAIARPDMVGQWREVLDRIVSLPYPAGAVLNMADDAEEYFYNWYNGIIEEVNAIEDDAEVESRKMKLNGNAARLSLVFQVLKWATDGDGMQCVDLESVQAAIRMIGYYEETYRRIQELIVASNIGESKEAWLSLLGETFTAGDAIVAG
;
A
#
# COMPACT_ATOMS: atom_id res chain seq x y z
N ILE A 1 -6.01 6.94 -13.64
CA ILE A 1 -5.75 5.60 -14.19
C ILE A 1 -5.75 4.61 -13.04
N ALA A 2 -6.48 3.50 -13.17
CA ALA A 2 -6.43 2.38 -12.24
C ALA A 2 -5.78 1.17 -12.93
N LEU A 3 -4.81 0.57 -12.27
CA LEU A 3 -4.17 -0.67 -12.68
C LEU A 3 -4.59 -1.76 -11.68
N VAL A 4 -5.35 -2.74 -12.15
CA VAL A 4 -5.74 -3.90 -11.36
C VAL A 4 -4.94 -5.08 -11.85
N VAL A 5 -4.13 -5.68 -10.98
CA VAL A 5 -3.21 -6.78 -11.32
C VAL A 5 -3.49 -7.95 -10.40
N ASP A 6 -3.84 -9.08 -10.98
CA ASP A 6 -4.09 -10.29 -10.19
C ASP A 6 -2.86 -10.70 -9.38
N GLU A 7 -1.68 -10.63 -9.99
CA GLU A 7 -0.41 -10.88 -9.32
C GLU A 7 0.55 -9.68 -9.50
N ILE A 8 0.75 -8.91 -8.43
CA ILE A 8 1.56 -7.68 -8.45
C ILE A 8 3.05 -7.93 -8.74
N ARG A 9 3.54 -9.16 -8.56
CA ARG A 9 4.90 -9.60 -8.93
C ARG A 9 5.23 -9.26 -10.38
N SER A 10 4.24 -9.36 -11.28
CA SER A 10 4.43 -9.03 -12.70
C SER A 10 4.85 -7.58 -12.92
N LEU A 11 4.32 -6.65 -12.11
CA LEU A 11 4.70 -5.24 -12.12
C LEU A 11 6.17 -5.08 -11.71
N PHE A 12 6.57 -5.69 -10.59
CA PHE A 12 7.96 -5.63 -10.10
C PHE A 12 8.95 -6.30 -11.06
N ASN A 13 8.57 -7.39 -11.71
CA ASN A 13 9.41 -8.05 -12.71
C ASN A 13 9.54 -7.24 -14.00
N SER A 14 8.52 -6.48 -14.40
CA SER A 14 8.59 -5.60 -15.57
C SER A 14 9.63 -4.48 -15.36
N VAL A 15 9.79 -4.01 -14.13
CA VAL A 15 10.83 -3.05 -13.75
C VAL A 15 12.23 -3.57 -14.13
N LYS A 16 12.52 -4.85 -13.89
CA LYS A 16 13.82 -5.46 -14.21
C LYS A 16 14.10 -5.56 -15.71
N ARG A 17 13.07 -5.92 -16.51
CA ARG A 17 13.23 -6.12 -17.96
C ARG A 17 13.48 -4.81 -18.72
N TYR A 18 13.01 -3.69 -18.18
CA TYR A 18 13.09 -2.37 -18.83
C TYR A 18 14.21 -1.47 -18.29
N ASN A 19 15.11 -2.03 -17.47
CA ASN A 19 16.19 -1.30 -16.78
C ASN A 19 17.15 -0.51 -17.72
N ASN A 20 17.03 -0.65 -19.03
CA ASN A 20 17.86 0.08 -19.97
C ASN A 20 17.20 1.33 -20.60
N ARG A 21 15.90 1.65 -20.35
CA ARG A 21 15.25 2.82 -21.00
C ARG A 21 14.06 3.46 -20.31
N ASN A 22 13.48 2.86 -19.28
CA ASN A 22 12.34 3.46 -18.58
C ASN A 22 12.50 3.26 -17.07
N ASN A 23 12.66 4.35 -16.35
CA ASN A 23 12.68 4.40 -14.90
C ASN A 23 11.26 4.24 -14.34
N LEU A 24 10.62 3.06 -14.56
CA LEU A 24 9.24 2.85 -14.11
C LEU A 24 9.08 3.11 -12.61
N ILE A 25 10.08 2.76 -11.79
CA ILE A 25 10.05 3.05 -10.35
C ILE A 25 10.04 4.56 -10.13
N GLU A 26 10.94 5.29 -10.76
CA GLU A 26 11.03 6.75 -10.64
C GLU A 26 9.75 7.43 -11.14
N ASP A 27 9.16 6.93 -12.23
CA ASP A 27 7.87 7.42 -12.73
C ASP A 27 6.75 7.18 -11.71
N LEU A 28 6.71 6.01 -11.05
CA LEU A 28 5.74 5.70 -9.99
C LEU A 28 5.94 6.58 -8.77
N LEU A 29 7.20 6.79 -8.34
CA LEU A 29 7.54 7.67 -7.22
C LEU A 29 7.17 9.13 -7.51
N THR A 30 7.43 9.58 -8.75
CA THR A 30 7.08 10.92 -9.24
C THR A 30 5.56 11.10 -9.28
N ALA A 31 4.84 10.11 -9.83
CA ALA A 31 3.38 10.13 -9.87
C ALA A 31 2.75 10.12 -8.47
N TYR A 32 3.30 9.33 -7.54
CA TYR A 32 2.85 9.31 -6.16
C TYR A 32 2.97 10.69 -5.49
N SER A 33 4.03 11.42 -5.81
CA SER A 33 4.27 12.79 -5.31
C SER A 33 3.46 13.86 -6.06
N GLY A 34 2.61 13.48 -7.03
CA GLY A 34 1.81 14.41 -7.82
C GLY A 34 2.61 15.27 -8.80
N GLN A 35 3.88 14.93 -9.03
CA GLN A 35 4.74 15.69 -9.93
C GLN A 35 4.47 15.30 -11.39
N PRO A 36 4.59 16.27 -12.34
CA PRO A 36 4.35 16.00 -13.75
C PRO A 36 5.29 14.93 -14.32
N LEU A 37 4.73 14.02 -15.12
CA LEU A 37 5.49 13.03 -15.87
C LEU A 37 5.72 13.46 -17.30
N LYS A 38 6.96 13.37 -17.77
CA LYS A 38 7.34 13.66 -19.14
C LYS A 38 7.90 12.39 -19.79
N MET A 39 7.22 11.90 -20.82
CA MET A 39 7.66 10.74 -21.60
C MET A 39 8.12 11.16 -22.99
N ILE A 40 9.34 10.79 -23.35
CA ILE A 40 9.90 11.01 -24.68
C ILE A 40 9.98 9.67 -25.39
N ARG A 41 9.19 9.50 -26.46
CA ARG A 41 9.21 8.30 -27.30
C ARG A 41 9.84 8.64 -28.66
N LYS A 42 10.74 7.77 -29.14
CA LYS A 42 11.37 7.94 -30.46
C LYS A 42 10.37 7.94 -31.63
N SER A 43 9.23 7.28 -31.44
CA SER A 43 8.15 7.18 -32.42
C SER A 43 7.23 8.38 -32.47
N GLU A 44 7.36 9.34 -31.55
CA GLU A 44 6.47 10.49 -31.46
C GLU A 44 7.22 11.80 -31.64
N ALA A 45 6.67 12.69 -32.47
CA ALA A 45 7.29 13.99 -32.77
C ALA A 45 7.27 14.96 -31.58
N ARG A 46 6.42 14.71 -30.58
CA ARG A 46 6.30 15.55 -29.37
C ARG A 46 6.32 14.70 -28.11
N PRO A 47 6.94 15.19 -27.03
CA PRO A 47 6.88 14.51 -25.74
C PRO A 47 5.45 14.48 -25.19
N ILE A 48 5.08 13.35 -24.57
CA ILE A 48 3.84 13.23 -23.80
C ILE A 48 4.09 13.85 -22.43
N LEU A 49 3.28 14.84 -22.06
CA LEU A 49 3.31 15.49 -20.76
C LEU A 49 2.02 15.19 -19.99
N ILE A 50 2.15 14.49 -18.86
CA ILE A 50 1.05 14.23 -17.91
C ILE A 50 1.25 15.19 -16.74
N ARG A 51 0.44 16.26 -16.69
CA ARG A 51 0.60 17.33 -15.68
C ARG A 51 0.20 16.89 -14.28
N ASN A 52 -0.89 16.13 -14.16
CA ASN A 52 -1.45 15.68 -12.90
C ASN A 52 -1.60 14.15 -12.96
N PRO A 53 -0.50 13.39 -12.77
CA PRO A 53 -0.57 11.95 -12.77
C PRO A 53 -1.36 11.46 -11.55
N CYS A 54 -2.36 10.60 -11.77
CA CYS A 54 -3.08 9.90 -10.73
C CYS A 54 -3.13 8.42 -11.12
N ILE A 55 -2.29 7.63 -10.46
CA ILE A 55 -2.16 6.20 -10.71
C ILE A 55 -2.55 5.46 -9.45
N ASN A 56 -3.60 4.64 -9.55
CA ASN A 56 -4.02 3.75 -8.49
C ASN A 56 -3.63 2.32 -8.88
N ILE A 57 -2.95 1.61 -7.99
CA ILE A 57 -2.51 0.24 -8.22
C ILE A 57 -3.14 -0.62 -7.13
N ILE A 58 -3.84 -1.67 -7.55
CA ILE A 58 -4.35 -2.71 -6.67
C ILE A 58 -3.93 -4.06 -7.22
N GLY A 59 -3.48 -4.95 -6.35
CA GLY A 59 -3.09 -6.28 -6.76
C GLY A 59 -2.95 -7.23 -5.58
N SER A 60 -2.87 -8.52 -5.88
CA SER A 60 -2.60 -9.56 -4.90
C SER A 60 -1.17 -10.09 -5.03
N VAL A 61 -0.71 -10.77 -4.00
CA VAL A 61 0.57 -11.48 -3.99
C VAL A 61 0.46 -12.73 -3.11
N GLN A 62 1.07 -13.81 -3.57
CA GLN A 62 1.18 -15.02 -2.76
C GLN A 62 2.23 -14.80 -1.65
N THR A 63 1.96 -15.30 -0.45
CA THR A 63 2.82 -15.07 0.71
C THR A 63 4.24 -15.61 0.55
N ASN A 64 4.42 -16.70 -0.17
CA ASN A 64 5.74 -17.27 -0.48
C ASN A 64 6.57 -16.42 -1.45
N LEU A 65 5.94 -15.45 -2.14
CA LEU A 65 6.61 -14.51 -3.06
C LEU A 65 6.95 -13.16 -2.39
N LEU A 66 6.56 -12.96 -1.13
CA LEU A 66 6.88 -11.73 -0.40
C LEU A 66 8.38 -11.41 -0.36
N PRO A 67 9.30 -12.37 -0.13
CA PRO A 67 10.73 -12.08 -0.15
C PRO A 67 11.22 -11.55 -1.50
N GLU A 68 10.56 -11.90 -2.61
CA GLU A 68 10.90 -11.38 -3.93
C GLU A 68 10.45 -9.93 -4.14
N ILE A 69 9.40 -9.48 -3.44
CA ILE A 69 8.88 -8.12 -3.48
C ILE A 69 9.61 -7.23 -2.50
N PHE A 70 9.85 -7.71 -1.27
CA PHE A 70 10.56 -7.00 -0.22
C PHE A 70 12.09 -7.12 -0.39
N ARG A 71 12.59 -6.78 -1.58
CA ARG A 71 14.03 -6.74 -1.84
C ARG A 71 14.62 -5.43 -1.34
N ALA A 72 15.89 -5.49 -0.94
CA ALA A 72 16.62 -4.32 -0.47
C ALA A 72 16.56 -3.13 -1.44
N GLU A 73 16.57 -3.38 -2.75
CA GLU A 73 16.48 -2.32 -3.77
C GLU A 73 15.14 -1.55 -3.76
N TYR A 74 14.01 -2.24 -3.47
CA TYR A 74 12.68 -1.60 -3.41
C TYR A 74 12.38 -0.98 -2.04
N MET A 75 13.05 -1.47 -1.01
CA MET A 75 13.00 -0.87 0.32
C MET A 75 13.85 0.40 0.34
N ALA A 76 15.09 0.34 -0.13
CA ALA A 76 16.01 1.48 -0.14
C ALA A 76 15.53 2.69 -0.96
N ASN A 77 14.73 2.48 -2.03
CA ASN A 77 14.19 3.59 -2.83
C ASN A 77 12.82 4.09 -2.33
N GLY A 78 12.28 3.50 -1.26
CA GLY A 78 11.01 3.87 -0.65
C GLY A 78 9.78 3.53 -1.49
N LEU A 79 9.88 2.66 -2.51
CA LEU A 79 8.74 2.24 -3.32
C LEU A 79 7.72 1.50 -2.45
N LEU A 80 8.19 0.57 -1.61
CA LEU A 80 7.30 -0.23 -0.75
C LEU A 80 6.61 0.60 0.34
N ASP A 81 7.24 1.68 0.79
CA ASP A 81 6.64 2.61 1.77
C ASP A 81 5.38 3.30 1.26
N ARG A 82 5.15 3.26 -0.04
CA ARG A 82 3.99 3.87 -0.71
C ARG A 82 2.85 2.90 -0.95
N PHE A 83 3.08 1.61 -0.71
CA PHE A 83 2.05 0.59 -0.78
C PHE A 83 1.41 0.35 0.58
N LEU A 84 0.09 0.24 0.59
CA LEU A 84 -0.69 -0.14 1.76
C LEU A 84 -1.01 -1.64 1.64
N PHE A 85 -0.41 -2.43 2.52
CA PHE A 85 -0.54 -3.88 2.51
C PHE A 85 -1.72 -4.34 3.34
N VAL A 86 -2.47 -5.30 2.81
CA VAL A 86 -3.58 -5.96 3.50
C VAL A 86 -3.24 -7.43 3.72
N TYR A 87 -3.21 -7.86 4.98
CA TYR A 87 -2.96 -9.25 5.36
C TYR A 87 -3.89 -9.64 6.52
N PRO A 88 -5.07 -10.22 6.22
CA PRO A 88 -6.05 -10.54 7.24
C PRO A 88 -5.51 -11.54 8.29
N LYS A 89 -5.85 -11.32 9.56
CA LYS A 89 -5.46 -12.22 10.67
C LYS A 89 -6.14 -13.58 10.56
N ASP A 90 -7.42 -13.60 10.22
CA ASP A 90 -8.20 -14.83 10.02
C ASP A 90 -8.36 -15.10 8.52
N ARG A 91 -7.81 -16.21 8.09
CA ARG A 91 -7.86 -16.67 6.69
C ARG A 91 -8.55 -18.03 6.59
N ARG A 92 -9.53 -18.28 7.44
CA ARG A 92 -10.29 -19.52 7.37
C ARG A 92 -11.06 -19.58 6.06
N ILE A 93 -10.84 -20.64 5.33
CA ILE A 93 -11.62 -20.95 4.14
C ILE A 93 -12.86 -21.70 4.63
N SER A 94 -14.03 -21.10 4.45
CA SER A 94 -15.29 -21.80 4.71
C SER A 94 -15.60 -22.76 3.57
N GLY A 95 -16.14 -23.93 3.91
CA GLY A 95 -16.63 -24.85 2.88
C GLY A 95 -17.79 -24.23 2.09
N TRP A 96 -17.94 -24.66 0.84
CA TRP A 96 -19.05 -24.23 -0.01
C TRP A 96 -20.38 -24.68 0.57
N LYS A 97 -21.30 -23.74 0.74
CA LYS A 97 -22.68 -24.00 1.10
C LYS A 97 -23.56 -23.69 -0.12
N ARG A 98 -24.54 -24.52 -0.35
CA ARG A 98 -25.42 -24.41 -1.53
C ARG A 98 -26.29 -23.14 -1.52
N ASP A 99 -26.46 -22.53 -0.35
CA ASP A 99 -27.30 -21.36 -0.13
C ASP A 99 -26.75 -20.54 1.05
N ASP A 100 -25.58 -19.94 0.87
CA ASP A 100 -24.93 -19.14 1.91
C ASP A 100 -25.25 -17.64 1.82
N GLY A 101 -26.20 -17.25 0.96
CA GLY A 101 -26.58 -15.87 0.79
C GLY A 101 -25.47 -14.99 0.16
N ALA A 102 -24.43 -15.62 -0.38
CA ALA A 102 -23.31 -14.94 -1.03
C ALA A 102 -23.67 -14.29 -2.36
N ILE A 103 -24.88 -14.51 -2.87
CA ILE A 103 -25.40 -13.75 -4.00
C ILE A 103 -25.71 -12.34 -3.49
N ALA A 104 -24.96 -11.37 -3.97
CA ALA A 104 -25.19 -9.97 -3.67
C ALA A 104 -26.67 -9.64 -3.86
N ARG A 105 -27.32 -9.20 -2.79
CA ARG A 105 -28.73 -8.85 -2.85
C ARG A 105 -28.93 -7.76 -3.89
N PRO A 106 -29.94 -7.85 -4.78
CA PRO A 106 -30.17 -6.85 -5.82
C PRO A 106 -30.30 -5.43 -5.28
N ASP A 107 -30.90 -5.27 -4.09
CA ASP A 107 -31.03 -4.00 -3.37
C ASP A 107 -29.66 -3.40 -2.99
N MET A 108 -28.71 -4.21 -2.50
CA MET A 108 -27.36 -3.76 -2.16
C MET A 108 -26.57 -3.33 -3.40
N VAL A 109 -26.73 -4.04 -4.52
CA VAL A 109 -26.11 -3.67 -5.80
C VAL A 109 -26.64 -2.32 -6.28
N GLY A 110 -27.94 -2.09 -6.14
CA GLY A 110 -28.58 -0.80 -6.46
C GLY A 110 -28.02 0.34 -5.62
N GLN A 111 -28.00 0.18 -4.30
CA GLN A 111 -27.46 1.17 -3.37
C GLN A 111 -25.98 1.50 -3.65
N TRP A 112 -25.15 0.46 -3.90
CA TRP A 112 -23.76 0.69 -4.24
C TRP A 112 -23.58 1.46 -5.55
N ARG A 113 -24.42 1.18 -6.56
CA ARG A 113 -24.42 1.91 -7.83
C ARG A 113 -24.75 3.40 -7.60
N GLU A 114 -25.74 3.70 -6.76
CA GLU A 114 -26.08 5.09 -6.42
C GLU A 114 -24.90 5.83 -5.77
N VAL A 115 -24.18 5.18 -4.85
CA VAL A 115 -22.96 5.74 -4.23
C VAL A 115 -21.91 6.05 -5.31
N LEU A 116 -21.64 5.10 -6.21
CA LEU A 116 -20.70 5.30 -7.29
C LEU A 116 -21.11 6.42 -8.26
N ASP A 117 -22.39 6.49 -8.62
CA ASP A 117 -22.92 7.55 -9.49
C ASP A 117 -22.75 8.93 -8.84
N ARG A 118 -22.97 9.04 -7.52
CA ARG A 118 -22.70 10.28 -6.78
C ARG A 118 -21.24 10.65 -6.82
N ILE A 119 -20.32 9.70 -6.59
CA ILE A 119 -18.86 9.94 -6.64
C ILE A 119 -18.45 10.43 -8.03
N VAL A 120 -18.95 9.81 -9.10
CA VAL A 120 -18.64 10.20 -10.48
C VAL A 120 -19.20 11.59 -10.83
N SER A 121 -20.33 11.96 -10.25
CA SER A 121 -20.97 13.26 -10.44
C SER A 121 -20.58 14.32 -9.41
N LEU A 122 -19.42 14.15 -8.77
CA LEU A 122 -18.93 15.03 -7.71
C LEU A 122 -18.98 16.51 -8.16
N PRO A 123 -19.65 17.42 -7.40
CA PRO A 123 -19.93 18.78 -7.84
C PRO A 123 -18.72 19.73 -7.75
N TYR A 124 -17.51 19.20 -7.68
CA TYR A 124 -16.31 19.98 -7.55
C TYR A 124 -15.49 19.98 -8.86
N PRO A 125 -14.96 21.14 -9.26
CA PRO A 125 -14.08 21.20 -10.41
C PRO A 125 -12.77 20.44 -10.14
N ALA A 126 -12.11 19.98 -11.19
CA ALA A 126 -10.79 19.38 -11.09
C ALA A 126 -9.81 20.34 -10.40
N GLY A 127 -9.11 19.88 -9.38
CA GLY A 127 -8.17 20.68 -8.59
C GLY A 127 -8.82 21.47 -7.44
N ALA A 128 -10.08 21.22 -7.12
CA ALA A 128 -10.69 21.75 -5.89
C ALA A 128 -9.91 21.24 -4.66
N VAL A 129 -9.73 22.14 -3.70
CA VAL A 129 -9.09 21.83 -2.41
C VAL A 129 -10.16 21.78 -1.33
N LEU A 130 -10.17 20.70 -0.58
CA LEU A 130 -11.02 20.52 0.59
C LEU A 130 -10.13 20.60 1.84
N ASN A 131 -10.35 21.62 2.67
CA ASN A 131 -9.61 21.78 3.93
C ASN A 131 -10.16 20.85 5.00
N MET A 132 -9.38 20.56 6.02
CA MET A 132 -9.88 19.92 7.24
C MET A 132 -10.65 20.94 8.09
N ALA A 133 -11.62 20.46 8.87
CA ALA A 133 -12.21 21.24 9.95
C ALA A 133 -11.17 21.49 11.05
N ASP A 134 -11.31 22.55 11.85
CA ASP A 134 -10.30 22.96 12.84
C ASP A 134 -9.99 21.83 13.84
N ASP A 135 -10.99 21.12 14.33
CA ASP A 135 -10.85 19.99 15.25
C ASP A 135 -10.21 18.75 14.57
N ALA A 136 -10.49 18.55 13.30
CA ALA A 136 -9.89 17.50 12.49
C ALA A 136 -8.40 17.77 12.20
N GLU A 137 -8.09 19.02 11.92
CA GLU A 137 -6.71 19.49 11.69
C GLU A 137 -5.87 19.36 12.96
N GLU A 138 -6.38 19.80 14.11
CA GLU A 138 -5.73 19.66 15.41
C GLU A 138 -5.47 18.18 15.74
N TYR A 139 -6.48 17.32 15.52
CA TYR A 139 -6.32 15.89 15.76
C TYR A 139 -5.26 15.26 14.85
N PHE A 140 -5.24 15.64 13.57
CA PHE A 140 -4.27 15.17 12.60
C PHE A 140 -2.84 15.58 12.97
N TYR A 141 -2.63 16.84 13.36
CA TYR A 141 -1.32 17.35 13.78
C TYR A 141 -0.83 16.66 15.04
N ASN A 142 -1.68 16.46 16.04
CA ASN A 142 -1.31 15.78 17.28
C ASN A 142 -0.87 14.34 17.02
N TRP A 143 -1.60 13.62 16.16
CA TRP A 143 -1.22 12.29 15.72
C TRP A 143 0.12 12.28 14.99
N TYR A 144 0.32 13.20 14.05
CA TYR A 144 1.55 13.26 13.26
C TYR A 144 2.76 13.68 14.08
N ASN A 145 2.59 14.58 15.02
CA ASN A 145 3.65 14.96 15.98
C ASN A 145 4.08 13.76 16.83
N GLY A 146 3.16 12.90 17.26
CA GLY A 146 3.49 11.65 17.92
C GLY A 146 4.37 10.74 17.04
N ILE A 147 4.09 10.64 15.73
CA ILE A 147 4.96 9.91 14.80
C ILE A 147 6.36 10.54 14.72
N ILE A 148 6.45 11.87 14.68
CA ILE A 148 7.75 12.57 14.66
C ILE A 148 8.55 12.27 15.93
N GLU A 149 7.90 12.27 17.10
CA GLU A 149 8.54 11.89 18.37
C GLU A 149 9.06 10.46 18.35
N GLU A 150 8.25 9.51 17.81
CA GLU A 150 8.68 8.12 17.64
C GLU A 150 9.89 8.01 16.69
N VAL A 151 9.88 8.72 15.56
CA VAL A 151 10.98 8.72 14.58
C VAL A 151 12.25 9.30 15.21
N ASN A 152 12.15 10.40 15.95
CA ASN A 152 13.30 11.00 16.62
C ASN A 152 13.88 10.14 17.76
N ALA A 153 13.12 9.17 18.25
CA ALA A 153 13.59 8.21 19.26
C ALA A 153 14.25 6.96 18.65
N ILE A 154 14.18 6.78 17.32
CA ILE A 154 14.80 5.66 16.61
C ILE A 154 16.27 6.02 16.36
N GLU A 155 17.17 5.11 16.77
CA GLU A 155 18.60 5.22 16.48
C GLU A 155 18.91 4.43 15.21
N ASP A 156 19.41 5.12 14.16
CA ASP A 156 20.02 4.54 12.94
C ASP A 156 19.16 3.55 12.13
N ASP A 157 17.82 3.70 12.09
CA ASP A 157 16.95 2.92 11.21
C ASP A 157 16.28 3.81 10.15
N ALA A 158 17.04 4.15 9.12
CA ALA A 158 16.59 5.00 8.01
C ALA A 158 15.40 4.41 7.24
N GLU A 159 15.20 3.09 7.27
CA GLU A 159 14.08 2.43 6.60
C GLU A 159 12.76 2.67 7.36
N VAL A 160 12.78 2.47 8.67
CA VAL A 160 11.63 2.76 9.53
C VAL A 160 11.29 4.24 9.50
N GLU A 161 12.28 5.13 9.55
CA GLU A 161 12.10 6.57 9.41
C GLU A 161 11.41 6.92 8.08
N SER A 162 11.98 6.47 6.94
CA SER A 162 11.44 6.71 5.60
C SER A 162 9.97 6.30 5.50
N ARG A 163 9.62 5.14 6.03
CA ARG A 163 8.27 4.61 6.03
C ARG A 163 7.32 5.46 6.88
N LYS A 164 7.69 5.74 8.13
CA LYS A 164 6.86 6.54 9.05
C LYS A 164 6.57 7.93 8.49
N MET A 165 7.54 8.56 7.87
CA MET A 165 7.39 9.87 7.23
C MET A 165 6.45 9.89 6.02
N LYS A 166 6.05 8.73 5.46
CA LYS A 166 5.04 8.64 4.39
C LYS A 166 3.61 8.46 4.91
N LEU A 167 3.44 8.16 6.21
CA LEU A 167 2.12 7.87 6.78
C LEU A 167 1.19 9.09 6.75
N ASN A 168 1.72 10.31 6.96
CA ASN A 168 0.95 11.54 6.89
C ASN A 168 0.24 11.72 5.54
N GLY A 169 0.98 11.51 4.43
CA GLY A 169 0.41 11.62 3.10
C GLY A 169 -0.67 10.57 2.83
N ASN A 170 -0.48 9.35 3.33
CA ASN A 170 -1.48 8.29 3.21
C ASN A 170 -2.70 8.58 4.09
N ALA A 171 -2.51 9.07 5.31
CA ALA A 171 -3.60 9.44 6.20
C ALA A 171 -4.45 10.58 5.61
N ALA A 172 -3.82 11.62 5.07
CA ALA A 172 -4.53 12.72 4.42
C ALA A 172 -5.34 12.25 3.21
N ARG A 173 -4.79 11.37 2.37
CA ARG A 173 -5.53 10.78 1.23
C ARG A 173 -6.71 9.92 1.68
N LEU A 174 -6.52 9.08 2.69
CA LEU A 174 -7.60 8.26 3.23
C LEU A 174 -8.68 9.11 3.90
N SER A 175 -8.31 10.19 4.60
CA SER A 175 -9.28 11.12 5.19
C SER A 175 -10.19 11.73 4.11
N LEU A 176 -9.62 12.15 2.99
CA LEU A 176 -10.40 12.63 1.85
C LEU A 176 -11.28 11.55 1.25
N VAL A 177 -10.77 10.33 1.08
CA VAL A 177 -11.56 9.19 0.56
C VAL A 177 -12.74 8.89 1.48
N PHE A 178 -12.54 8.85 2.80
CA PHE A 178 -13.63 8.61 3.76
C PHE A 178 -14.65 9.75 3.76
N GLN A 179 -14.19 11.01 3.65
CA GLN A 179 -15.13 12.14 3.54
C GLN A 179 -15.98 12.06 2.28
N VAL A 180 -15.38 11.73 1.14
CA VAL A 180 -16.13 11.54 -0.12
C VAL A 180 -17.10 10.38 -0.03
N LEU A 181 -16.71 9.25 0.56
CA LEU A 181 -17.58 8.11 0.77
C LEU A 181 -18.75 8.46 1.70
N LYS A 182 -18.49 9.15 2.82
CA LYS A 182 -19.51 9.62 3.74
C LYS A 182 -20.51 10.52 3.04
N TRP A 183 -20.05 11.50 2.29
CA TRP A 183 -20.93 12.35 1.48
C TRP A 183 -21.74 11.54 0.45
N ALA A 184 -21.13 10.57 -0.20
CA ALA A 184 -21.80 9.78 -1.22
C ALA A 184 -22.88 8.84 -0.64
N THR A 185 -22.73 8.42 0.63
CA THR A 185 -23.73 7.61 1.33
C THR A 185 -24.84 8.47 1.97
N ASP A 186 -24.45 9.48 2.71
CA ASP A 186 -25.36 10.22 3.60
C ASP A 186 -25.88 11.52 2.98
N GLY A 187 -25.18 12.04 1.97
CA GLY A 187 -25.56 13.27 1.25
C GLY A 187 -25.11 14.57 1.93
N ASP A 188 -24.54 14.50 3.13
CA ASP A 188 -24.13 15.65 3.93
C ASP A 188 -22.60 15.83 4.01
N GLY A 189 -22.15 17.06 4.30
CA GLY A 189 -20.82 17.29 4.84
C GLY A 189 -19.65 17.30 3.86
N MET A 190 -19.81 17.86 2.65
CA MET A 190 -18.70 17.99 1.69
C MET A 190 -18.02 19.37 1.72
N GLN A 191 -18.20 20.15 2.78
CA GLN A 191 -17.59 21.49 2.89
C GLN A 191 -16.15 21.44 3.40
N CYS A 192 -15.83 20.44 4.21
CA CYS A 192 -14.51 20.18 4.78
C CYS A 192 -14.33 18.69 5.04
N VAL A 193 -13.11 18.27 5.32
CA VAL A 193 -12.83 16.93 5.87
C VAL A 193 -13.07 16.99 7.37
N ASP A 194 -14.04 16.25 7.86
CA ASP A 194 -14.41 16.25 9.27
C ASP A 194 -13.55 15.34 10.15
N LEU A 195 -13.67 15.52 11.46
CA LEU A 195 -12.91 14.77 12.47
C LEU A 195 -13.13 13.25 12.35
N GLU A 196 -14.35 12.81 12.07
CA GLU A 196 -14.68 11.39 11.98
C GLU A 196 -13.92 10.72 10.81
N SER A 197 -13.86 11.40 9.66
CA SER A 197 -13.12 10.94 8.49
C SER A 197 -11.61 10.86 8.75
N VAL A 198 -11.05 11.83 9.48
CA VAL A 198 -9.64 11.82 9.89
C VAL A 198 -9.36 10.68 10.87
N GLN A 199 -10.20 10.50 11.88
CA GLN A 199 -10.08 9.41 12.84
C GLN A 199 -10.16 8.03 12.17
N ALA A 200 -11.07 7.87 11.22
CA ALA A 200 -11.20 6.63 10.44
C ALA A 200 -9.92 6.35 9.63
N ALA A 201 -9.36 7.38 9.00
CA ALA A 201 -8.12 7.27 8.25
C ALA A 201 -6.94 6.86 9.15
N ILE A 202 -6.78 7.49 10.30
CA ILE A 202 -5.70 7.19 11.26
C ILE A 202 -5.82 5.77 11.81
N ARG A 203 -7.05 5.30 12.13
CA ARG A 203 -7.27 3.89 12.51
C ARG A 203 -6.86 2.93 11.38
N MET A 204 -7.15 3.28 10.13
CA MET A 204 -6.77 2.47 8.98
C MET A 204 -5.24 2.46 8.78
N ILE A 205 -4.55 3.56 9.00
CA ILE A 205 -3.08 3.62 8.99
C ILE A 205 -2.50 2.67 10.03
N GLY A 206 -3.01 2.66 11.26
CA GLY A 206 -2.59 1.71 12.29
C GLY A 206 -2.74 0.24 11.85
N TYR A 207 -3.82 -0.09 11.15
CA TYR A 207 -4.00 -1.43 10.56
C TYR A 207 -2.92 -1.75 9.51
N TYR A 208 -2.58 -0.81 8.64
CA TYR A 208 -1.55 -1.02 7.63
C TYR A 208 -0.15 -1.15 8.22
N GLU A 209 0.17 -0.40 9.26
CA GLU A 209 1.43 -0.54 9.99
C GLU A 209 1.56 -1.91 10.67
N GLU A 210 0.52 -2.36 11.37
CA GLU A 210 0.49 -3.70 11.95
C GLU A 210 0.65 -4.79 10.88
N THR A 211 -0.02 -4.61 9.74
CA THR A 211 0.07 -5.55 8.62
C THR A 211 1.48 -5.62 8.04
N TYR A 212 2.12 -4.48 7.87
CA TYR A 212 3.50 -4.42 7.37
C TYR A 212 4.47 -5.12 8.33
N ARG A 213 4.38 -4.85 9.62
CA ARG A 213 5.19 -5.53 10.65
C ARG A 213 5.04 -7.06 10.58
N ARG A 214 3.80 -7.54 10.47
CA ARG A 214 3.52 -8.97 10.32
C ARG A 214 4.10 -9.57 9.04
N ILE A 215 4.09 -8.83 7.95
CA ILE A 215 4.72 -9.26 6.69
C ILE A 215 6.23 -9.36 6.86
N GLN A 216 6.86 -8.39 7.51
CA GLN A 216 8.30 -8.46 7.81
C GLN A 216 8.65 -9.67 8.68
N GLU A 217 7.87 -9.96 9.72
CA GLU A 217 8.03 -11.15 10.56
C GLU A 217 7.95 -12.46 9.74
N LEU A 218 7.01 -12.54 8.79
CA LEU A 218 6.88 -13.69 7.90
C LEU A 218 8.10 -13.86 6.99
N ILE A 219 8.63 -12.77 6.46
CA ILE A 219 9.82 -12.79 5.61
C ILE A 219 11.04 -13.28 6.40
N VAL A 220 11.23 -12.75 7.61
CA VAL A 220 12.32 -13.19 8.50
C VAL A 220 12.17 -14.66 8.84
N ALA A 221 10.96 -15.12 9.18
CA ALA A 221 10.70 -16.53 9.48
C ALA A 221 10.96 -17.44 8.28
N SER A 222 10.62 -17.03 7.05
CA SER A 222 10.89 -17.81 5.83
C SER A 222 12.39 -17.92 5.56
N ASN A 223 13.14 -16.82 5.71
CA ASN A 223 14.59 -16.82 5.51
C ASN A 223 15.33 -17.71 6.53
N ILE A 224 14.85 -17.73 7.78
CA ILE A 224 15.39 -18.64 8.81
C ILE A 224 15.08 -20.12 8.44
N GLY A 225 13.88 -20.40 7.91
CA GLY A 225 13.51 -21.73 7.43
C GLY A 225 14.40 -22.22 6.30
N GLU A 226 14.57 -21.39 5.27
CA GLU A 226 15.45 -21.68 4.13
C GLU A 226 16.90 -21.88 4.57
N SER A 227 17.41 -21.06 5.51
CA SER A 227 18.75 -21.22 6.06
C SER A 227 18.92 -22.54 6.81
N LYS A 228 17.92 -22.97 7.59
CA LYS A 228 17.93 -24.26 8.29
C LYS A 228 17.87 -25.44 7.33
N GLU A 229 17.04 -25.37 6.30
CA GLU A 229 16.94 -26.42 5.27
C GLU A 229 18.25 -26.52 4.46
N ALA A 230 18.83 -25.38 4.07
CA ALA A 230 20.11 -25.35 3.40
C ALA A 230 21.23 -25.93 4.28
N TRP A 231 21.26 -25.60 5.56
CA TRP A 231 22.21 -26.14 6.51
C TRP A 231 22.01 -27.65 6.74
N LEU A 232 20.76 -28.11 6.88
CA LEU A 232 20.44 -29.52 7.03
C LEU A 232 20.81 -30.34 5.77
N SER A 233 20.70 -29.74 4.57
CA SER A 233 21.07 -30.42 3.32
C SER A 233 22.58 -30.66 3.17
N LEU A 234 23.42 -29.95 3.93
CA LEU A 234 24.85 -30.19 4.00
C LEU A 234 25.24 -31.37 4.92
N LEU A 235 24.28 -31.82 5.75
CA LEU A 235 24.44 -32.97 6.63
C LEU A 235 23.97 -34.23 5.89
N GLY A 236 24.74 -35.33 6.01
CA GLY A 236 24.31 -36.62 5.49
C GLY A 236 23.13 -37.22 6.28
N GLU A 237 22.60 -38.36 5.82
CA GLU A 237 21.50 -39.06 6.48
C GLU A 237 21.79 -39.41 7.95
N THR A 238 23.07 -39.54 8.29
CA THR A 238 23.55 -39.69 9.67
C THR A 238 24.67 -38.69 9.88
N PHE A 239 24.59 -37.87 10.92
CA PHE A 239 25.61 -36.88 11.25
C PHE A 239 25.94 -36.86 12.75
N THR A 240 27.16 -36.46 13.09
CA THR A 240 27.61 -36.25 14.46
C THR A 240 27.49 -34.77 14.86
N ALA A 241 27.62 -34.49 16.14
CA ALA A 241 27.70 -33.12 16.63
C ALA A 241 28.90 -32.35 16.03
N GLY A 242 29.97 -33.06 15.67
CA GLY A 242 31.12 -32.49 14.99
C GLY A 242 30.83 -32.07 13.57
N ASP A 243 30.05 -32.84 12.81
CA ASP A 243 29.65 -32.51 11.44
C ASP A 243 28.72 -31.28 11.43
N ALA A 244 27.87 -31.16 12.42
CA ALA A 244 26.98 -30.00 12.57
C ALA A 244 27.77 -28.70 12.86
N ILE A 245 28.87 -28.76 13.61
CA ILE A 245 29.74 -27.61 13.90
C ILE A 245 30.53 -27.17 12.66
N VAL A 246 30.90 -28.10 11.78
CA VAL A 246 31.66 -27.79 10.55
C VAL A 246 30.76 -27.23 9.44
N ALA A 247 29.46 -27.61 9.43
CA ALA A 247 28.49 -27.15 8.44
C ALA A 247 27.83 -25.78 8.75
N GLY A 248 27.84 -25.33 9.99
CA GLY A 248 27.29 -24.05 10.46
C GLY A 248 28.31 -23.02 10.80
#